data_59a442fbbe1eb7bb52111e5c0ce014dc
#
_entry.id   59a442fbbe1eb7bb52111e5c0ce014dc
#
_cell.length_a   1.000
_cell.length_b   1.000
_cell.length_c   1.000
_cell.angle_alpha   90.00
_cell.angle_beta   90.00
_cell.angle_gamma   90.00
#
_symmetry.space_group_name_H-M   'P 1'
#
loop_
_entity.id
_entity.type
_entity.pdbx_description
1 polymer ?
#
loop_
_entity_poly.entity_id
_entity_poly.type
_entity_poly.pdbx_seq_one_letter_code
_entity_poly.pdbx_strand_id
1 'polypeptide(L)'
;MPRYHNINGNRVQFTAAEETARDNEETAWANAAPARALADLRSKRDGLLKAYDWEILSELEKDNAISDDMRTYRQALRDLPDGKDTVAKCTNATWPTKP
;
A
#
# COMPACT_ATOMS: atom_id res chain seq x y z
N MET A 1 -12.57 -18.47 -20.42
CA MET A 1 -13.48 -17.71 -21.30
C MET A 1 -12.70 -17.12 -22.45
N PRO A 2 -13.12 -17.27 -23.72
CA PRO A 2 -12.39 -16.70 -24.85
C PRO A 2 -12.37 -15.17 -24.78
N ARG A 3 -11.26 -14.59 -25.19
CA ARG A 3 -11.08 -13.14 -25.30
C ARG A 3 -11.07 -12.73 -26.77
N TYR A 4 -11.40 -11.49 -27.03
CA TYR A 4 -11.54 -10.95 -28.38
C TYR A 4 -10.88 -9.58 -28.50
N HIS A 5 -10.26 -9.34 -29.66
CA HIS A 5 -9.86 -8.00 -30.07
C HIS A 5 -11.04 -7.30 -30.73
N ASN A 6 -11.12 -5.99 -30.57
CA ASN A 6 -12.02 -5.16 -31.34
C ASN A 6 -11.19 -4.37 -32.36
N ILE A 7 -11.17 -4.85 -33.60
CA ILE A 7 -10.35 -4.28 -34.68
C ILE A 7 -11.29 -3.69 -35.74
N ASN A 8 -11.25 -2.39 -35.92
CA ASN A 8 -12.11 -1.65 -36.89
C ASN A 8 -13.60 -1.98 -36.75
N GLY A 9 -14.05 -2.14 -35.51
CA GLY A 9 -15.44 -2.51 -35.20
C GLY A 9 -15.72 -4.00 -35.34
N ASN A 10 -14.74 -4.81 -35.73
CA ASN A 10 -14.86 -6.26 -35.83
C ASN A 10 -14.28 -6.96 -34.61
N ARG A 11 -14.99 -7.98 -34.15
CA ARG A 11 -14.57 -8.80 -33.03
C ARG A 11 -13.73 -9.96 -33.54
N VAL A 12 -12.46 -10.01 -33.14
CA VAL A 12 -11.52 -11.06 -33.54
C VAL A 12 -11.07 -11.83 -32.32
N GLN A 13 -11.28 -13.12 -32.31
CA GLN A 13 -10.92 -13.99 -31.19
C GLN A 13 -9.40 -14.04 -31.01
N PHE A 14 -8.96 -14.03 -29.74
CA PHE A 14 -7.55 -14.22 -29.40
C PHE A 14 -7.05 -15.56 -29.86
N THR A 15 -5.81 -15.62 -30.34
CA THR A 15 -5.09 -16.88 -30.58
C THR A 15 -4.75 -17.56 -29.25
N ALA A 16 -4.39 -18.84 -29.28
CA ALA A 16 -3.94 -19.56 -28.09
C ALA A 16 -2.74 -18.86 -27.39
N ALA A 17 -1.79 -18.34 -28.19
CA ALA A 17 -0.65 -17.61 -27.66
C ALA A 17 -1.07 -16.31 -26.97
N GLU A 18 -2.02 -15.58 -27.54
CA GLU A 18 -2.55 -14.35 -26.95
C GLU A 18 -3.31 -14.62 -25.64
N GLU A 19 -4.10 -15.70 -25.61
CA GLU A 19 -4.80 -16.13 -24.38
C GLU A 19 -3.80 -16.45 -23.27
N THR A 20 -2.73 -17.20 -23.59
CA THR A 20 -1.68 -17.55 -22.62
C THR A 20 -0.97 -16.31 -22.11
N ALA A 21 -0.61 -15.37 -23.00
CA ALA A 21 0.05 -14.13 -22.62
C ALA A 21 -0.82 -13.31 -21.67
N ARG A 22 -2.12 -13.21 -21.95
CA ARG A 22 -3.05 -12.48 -21.09
C ARG A 22 -3.24 -13.17 -19.74
N ASP A 23 -3.34 -14.50 -19.72
CA ASP A 23 -3.43 -15.27 -18.49
C ASP A 23 -2.19 -15.05 -17.61
N ASN A 24 -1.00 -15.03 -18.21
CA ASN A 24 0.24 -14.75 -17.49
C ASN A 24 0.29 -13.34 -16.92
N GLU A 25 -0.20 -12.34 -17.67
CA GLU A 25 -0.31 -10.96 -17.18
C GLU A 25 -1.25 -10.87 -15.98
N GLU A 26 -2.40 -11.51 -16.05
CA GLU A 26 -3.39 -11.51 -14.95
C GLU A 26 -2.85 -12.22 -13.72
N THR A 27 -2.13 -13.33 -13.90
CA THR A 27 -1.50 -14.05 -12.80
C THR A 27 -0.41 -13.19 -12.15
N ALA A 28 0.43 -12.54 -12.93
CA ALA A 28 1.47 -11.66 -12.42
C ALA A 28 0.87 -10.47 -11.65
N TRP A 29 -0.20 -9.89 -12.18
CA TRP A 29 -0.91 -8.81 -11.50
C TRP A 29 -1.48 -9.27 -10.15
N ALA A 30 -2.15 -10.44 -10.13
CA ALA A 30 -2.72 -11.01 -8.90
C ALA A 30 -1.63 -11.33 -7.88
N ASN A 31 -0.50 -11.90 -8.32
CA ASN A 31 0.62 -12.24 -7.45
C ASN A 31 1.30 -10.98 -6.87
N ALA A 32 1.21 -9.84 -7.53
CA ALA A 32 1.76 -8.59 -7.06
C ALA A 32 0.80 -7.82 -6.12
N ALA A 33 -0.42 -8.31 -5.89
CA ALA A 33 -1.40 -7.64 -5.03
C ALA A 33 -0.90 -7.39 -3.60
N PRO A 34 -0.24 -8.34 -2.90
CA PRO A 34 0.30 -8.07 -1.57
C PRO A 34 1.32 -6.94 -1.55
N ALA A 35 2.21 -6.89 -2.55
CA ALA A 35 3.21 -5.82 -2.65
C ALA A 35 2.56 -4.45 -2.88
N ARG A 36 1.51 -4.38 -3.71
CA ARG A 36 0.75 -3.14 -3.92
C ARG A 36 0.05 -2.69 -2.64
N ALA A 37 -0.60 -3.61 -1.95
CA ALA A 37 -1.28 -3.31 -0.69
C ALA A 37 -0.30 -2.80 0.37
N LEU A 38 0.89 -3.39 0.45
CA LEU A 38 1.94 -2.95 1.36
C LEU A 38 2.48 -1.58 0.98
N ALA A 39 2.65 -1.30 -0.32
CA ALA A 39 3.08 0.01 -0.80
C ALA A 39 2.07 1.10 -0.42
N ASP A 40 0.77 0.82 -0.58
CA ASP A 40 -0.31 1.75 -0.20
C ASP A 40 -0.32 2.00 1.30
N LEU A 41 -0.14 0.95 2.11
CA LEU A 41 -0.06 1.05 3.56
C LEU A 41 1.13 1.92 3.99
N ARG A 42 2.30 1.69 3.39
CA ARG A 42 3.51 2.49 3.66
C ARG A 42 3.32 3.95 3.27
N SER A 43 2.68 4.21 2.13
CA SER A 43 2.40 5.57 1.68
C SER A 43 1.50 6.32 2.66
N LYS A 44 0.45 5.68 3.15
CA LYS A 44 -0.44 6.24 4.17
C LYS A 44 0.31 6.49 5.48
N ARG A 45 1.11 5.52 5.92
CA ARG A 45 1.97 5.66 7.11
C ARG A 45 2.89 6.86 6.99
N ASP A 46 3.60 6.96 5.86
CA ASP A 46 4.56 8.04 5.61
C ASP A 46 3.86 9.40 5.60
N GLY A 47 2.66 9.47 5.04
CA GLY A 47 1.83 10.67 5.07
C GLY A 47 1.46 11.10 6.48
N LEU A 48 1.12 10.14 7.37
CA LEU A 48 0.82 10.42 8.77
C LEU A 48 2.06 10.88 9.54
N LEU A 49 3.20 10.23 9.33
CA LEU A 49 4.46 10.64 9.96
C LEU A 49 4.83 12.06 9.54
N LYS A 50 4.74 12.35 8.25
CA LYS A 50 5.05 13.68 7.71
C LYS A 50 4.09 14.75 8.21
N ALA A 51 2.80 14.43 8.30
CA ALA A 51 1.78 15.37 8.74
C ALA A 51 2.04 15.89 10.17
N TYR A 52 2.67 15.09 11.02
CA TYR A 52 2.94 15.45 12.41
C TYR A 52 4.40 15.80 12.70
N ASP A 53 5.27 15.81 11.70
CA ASP A 53 6.68 16.21 11.86
C ASP A 53 6.78 17.66 12.38
N TRP A 54 5.88 18.55 11.96
CA TRP A 54 5.85 19.92 12.42
C TRP A 54 5.61 20.03 13.93
N GLU A 55 4.79 19.14 14.51
CA GLU A 55 4.54 19.12 15.94
C GLU A 55 5.81 18.77 16.71
N ILE A 56 6.56 17.77 16.22
CA ILE A 56 7.83 17.36 16.79
C ILE A 56 8.84 18.50 16.71
N LEU A 57 8.96 19.13 15.56
CA LEU A 57 9.88 20.25 15.37
C LEU A 57 9.50 21.44 16.27
N SER A 58 8.21 21.75 16.37
CA SER A 58 7.71 22.82 17.22
C SER A 58 8.07 22.58 18.69
N GLU A 59 7.90 21.36 19.20
CA GLU A 59 8.26 21.02 20.58
C GLU A 59 9.77 21.14 20.80
N LEU A 60 10.59 20.68 19.86
CA LEU A 60 12.05 20.80 19.94
C LEU A 60 12.51 22.25 19.92
N GLU A 61 11.87 23.11 19.13
CA GLU A 61 12.18 24.55 19.08
C GLU A 61 11.86 25.27 20.40
N LYS A 62 10.91 24.76 21.16
CA LYS A 62 10.52 25.29 22.48
C LYS A 62 11.33 24.67 23.62
N ASP A 63 12.36 23.89 23.33
CA ASP A 63 13.14 23.10 24.28
C ASP A 63 12.30 22.11 25.10
N ASN A 64 11.17 21.68 24.56
CA ASN A 64 10.32 20.68 25.18
C ASN A 64 10.73 19.27 24.72
N ALA A 65 10.63 18.31 25.64
CA ALA A 65 10.79 16.90 25.27
C ALA A 65 9.54 16.43 24.50
N ILE A 66 9.76 15.53 23.54
CA ILE A 66 8.67 14.84 22.87
C ILE A 66 8.01 13.91 23.88
N SER A 67 6.66 13.92 23.95
CA SER A 67 5.93 13.07 24.90
C SER A 67 6.16 11.59 24.60
N ASP A 68 6.08 10.75 25.64
CA ASP A 68 6.20 9.31 25.49
C ASP A 68 5.05 8.74 24.63
N ASP A 69 3.85 9.30 24.79
CA ASP A 69 2.69 8.89 23.99
C ASP A 69 2.92 9.16 22.49
N MET A 70 3.48 10.31 22.15
CA MET A 70 3.79 10.64 20.75
C MET A 70 4.92 9.75 20.21
N ARG A 71 5.92 9.45 21.01
CA ARG A 71 6.99 8.52 20.62
C ARG A 71 6.44 7.12 20.34
N THR A 72 5.58 6.63 21.22
CA THR A 72 4.92 5.33 21.08
C THR A 72 4.07 5.29 19.81
N TYR A 73 3.28 6.34 19.56
CA TYR A 73 2.46 6.45 18.37
C TYR A 73 3.31 6.41 17.08
N ARG A 74 4.36 7.20 17.02
CA ARG A 74 5.23 7.26 15.85
C ARG A 74 5.98 5.95 15.64
N GLN A 75 6.43 5.30 16.71
CA GLN A 75 7.06 3.99 16.60
C GLN A 75 6.08 2.93 16.10
N ALA A 76 4.84 2.94 16.59
CA ALA A 76 3.80 2.03 16.11
C ALA A 76 3.51 2.24 14.61
N LEU A 77 3.54 3.48 14.13
CA LEU A 77 3.40 3.77 12.69
C LEU A 77 4.58 3.19 11.89
N ARG A 78 5.80 3.36 12.38
CA ARG A 78 6.99 2.81 11.70
C ARG A 78 6.96 1.29 11.63
N ASP A 79 6.46 0.64 12.68
CA ASP A 79 6.42 -0.83 12.78
C ASP A 79 5.20 -1.45 12.07
N LEU A 80 4.20 -0.63 11.72
CA LEU A 80 2.93 -1.12 11.16
C LEU A 80 3.11 -2.01 9.93
N PRO A 81 4.02 -1.74 8.97
CA PRO A 81 4.21 -2.59 7.80
C PRO A 81 4.83 -3.96 8.11
N ASP A 82 5.42 -4.15 9.27
CA ASP A 82 6.11 -5.38 9.61
C ASP A 82 5.13 -6.56 9.60
N GLY A 83 5.51 -7.62 8.91
CA GLY A 83 4.69 -8.84 8.83
C GLY A 83 3.45 -8.73 7.96
N LYS A 84 3.23 -7.63 7.24
CA LYS A 84 2.06 -7.42 6.36
C LYS A 84 2.33 -8.00 4.96
N ASP A 85 2.37 -9.30 4.87
CA ASP A 85 2.75 -10.04 3.65
C ASP A 85 1.57 -10.47 2.79
N THR A 86 0.33 -10.16 3.19
CA THR A 86 -0.88 -10.44 2.41
C THR A 86 -1.76 -9.20 2.29
N VAL A 87 -2.64 -9.18 1.29
CA VAL A 87 -3.63 -8.10 1.13
C VAL A 87 -4.51 -7.98 2.36
N ALA A 88 -4.98 -9.11 2.90
CA ALA A 88 -5.84 -9.12 4.10
C ALA A 88 -5.14 -8.51 5.31
N LYS A 89 -3.87 -8.84 5.54
CA LYS A 89 -3.09 -8.26 6.64
C LYS A 89 -2.93 -6.75 6.49
N CYS A 90 -2.69 -6.26 5.28
CA CYS A 90 -2.62 -4.82 5.02
C CYS A 90 -3.96 -4.13 5.22
N THR A 91 -5.04 -4.71 4.71
CA THR A 91 -6.40 -4.15 4.80
C THR A 91 -6.91 -4.12 6.24
N ASN A 92 -6.61 -5.16 7.01
CA ASN A 92 -7.08 -5.33 8.38
C ASN A 92 -6.09 -4.79 9.42
N ALA A 93 -5.03 -4.10 9.00
CA ALA A 93 -4.05 -3.52 9.90
C ALA A 93 -4.73 -2.55 10.88
N THR A 94 -4.38 -2.66 12.16
CA THR A 94 -4.89 -1.75 13.18
C THR A 94 -4.00 -0.51 13.24
N TRP A 95 -4.54 0.60 12.79
CA TRP A 95 -3.82 1.88 12.81
C TRP A 95 -3.74 2.44 14.22
N PRO A 96 -2.56 2.87 14.68
CA PRO A 96 -2.46 3.52 15.99
C PRO A 96 -3.27 4.82 16.02
N THR A 97 -3.76 5.17 17.20
CA THR A 97 -4.53 6.40 17.40
C THR A 97 -3.59 7.51 17.89
N LYS A 98 -3.66 8.65 17.22
CA LYS A 98 -2.86 9.83 17.61
C LYS A 98 -3.26 10.28 19.02
N PRO A 99 -2.26 10.50 19.92
CA PRO A 99 -2.50 11.01 21.26
C PRO A 99 -3.09 12.44 21.25
#